data_4cb0699ec4da541e835d154674ebb742
#
_entry.id   4cb0699ec4da541e835d154674ebb742
#
_cell.length_a   1.000
_cell.length_b   1.000
_cell.length_c   1.000
_cell.angle_alpha   90.00
_cell.angle_beta   90.00
_cell.angle_gamma   90.00
#
_symmetry.space_group_name_H-M   'P 1'
#
loop_
_entity.id
_entity.type
_entity.pdbx_description
1 polymer ?
#
loop_
_entity_poly.entity_id
_entity_poly.type
_entity_poly.pdbx_seq_one_letter_code
_entity_poly.pdbx_strand_id
1 'polypeptide(L)'
;SSLVGSEMCIRDRSQAVVFPETNEEVSKILKICNENKIPVVPFGTGTSLEGNAVGNSNGITISLEKMNKILSVNAGDFDCRVQANVTRKQLNEYLREDGVFFPIDPGADAAIGGMASTSASGTMAVKYGTMRTVISGLTVVLPSGEIINTDSRTKKSSAGYNLTNLFIGSEGTLGVITEVQLRLSPIPESIMSAVCYFPDLDSAVLTAQEVIQYGIPIARIEML
;
A
#
# COMPACT_ATOMS: atom_id res chain seq x y z
N SER A 1 21.14 -11.58 -21.56
CA SER A 1 20.63 -10.64 -20.54
C SER A 1 20.45 -9.20 -21.03
N SER A 2 20.24 -8.97 -22.31
CA SER A 2 20.13 -7.60 -22.85
C SER A 2 18.95 -7.38 -23.79
N LEU A 3 18.00 -8.29 -23.85
CA LEU A 3 16.85 -8.19 -24.75
C LEU A 3 15.55 -7.67 -24.11
N VAL A 4 15.58 -7.32 -22.84
CA VAL A 4 14.42 -6.78 -22.11
C VAL A 4 14.28 -5.26 -22.29
N GLY A 5 15.28 -4.58 -22.87
CA GLY A 5 15.36 -3.13 -22.80
C GLY A 5 14.68 -2.32 -23.90
N SER A 6 14.63 -2.79 -25.15
CA SER A 6 14.26 -1.88 -26.25
C SER A 6 12.82 -2.00 -26.74
N GLU A 7 12.25 -3.18 -26.79
CA GLU A 7 10.85 -3.33 -27.24
C GLU A 7 9.83 -3.09 -26.11
N MET A 8 10.16 -3.41 -24.86
CA MET A 8 9.34 -3.04 -23.70
C MET A 8 9.24 -1.51 -23.55
N CYS A 9 10.33 -0.78 -23.77
CA CYS A 9 10.33 0.69 -23.72
C CYS A 9 9.42 1.39 -24.75
N ILE A 10 8.97 0.71 -25.79
CA ILE A 10 8.11 1.30 -26.83
C ILE A 10 6.63 0.98 -26.58
N ARG A 11 6.33 -0.17 -25.97
CA ARG A 11 4.96 -0.62 -25.71
C ARG A 11 4.36 -0.08 -24.40
N ASP A 12 5.20 0.33 -23.46
CA ASP A 12 4.84 0.73 -22.10
C ASP A 12 4.92 2.25 -21.86
N ARG A 13 5.07 3.05 -22.91
CA ARG A 13 5.09 4.51 -22.79
C ARG A 13 3.69 5.08 -22.92
N SER A 14 3.23 5.74 -21.87
CA SER A 14 2.06 6.61 -21.95
C SER A 14 2.32 7.82 -22.89
N GLN A 15 1.28 8.35 -23.50
CA GLN A 15 1.38 9.56 -24.35
C GLN A 15 1.78 10.78 -23.51
N ALA A 16 1.36 10.84 -22.27
CA ALA A 16 1.73 11.90 -21.34
C ALA A 16 1.83 11.35 -19.90
N VAL A 17 2.63 12.04 -19.09
CA VAL A 17 2.70 11.83 -17.63
C VAL A 17 2.29 13.14 -16.97
N VAL A 18 1.37 13.08 -16.02
CA VAL A 18 0.89 14.24 -15.26
C VAL A 18 1.19 14.04 -13.77
N PHE A 19 1.47 15.14 -13.10
CA PHE A 19 1.98 15.14 -11.71
C PHE A 19 1.07 16.01 -10.81
N PRO A 20 -0.11 15.53 -10.42
CA PRO A 20 -0.99 16.26 -9.53
C PRO A 20 -0.41 16.34 -8.11
N GLU A 21 -0.78 17.41 -7.40
CA GLU A 21 -0.38 17.68 -6.01
C GLU A 21 -1.59 17.57 -5.06
N THR A 22 -2.82 17.63 -5.60
CA THR A 22 -4.06 17.65 -4.82
C THR A 22 -5.11 16.68 -5.37
N ASN A 23 -6.07 16.32 -4.51
CA ASN A 23 -7.21 15.48 -4.89
C ASN A 23 -8.04 16.12 -6.00
N GLU A 24 -8.18 17.45 -5.98
CA GLU A 24 -8.94 18.22 -6.95
C GLU A 24 -8.27 18.23 -8.33
N GLU A 25 -6.94 18.22 -8.38
CA GLU A 25 -6.20 18.09 -9.63
C GLU A 25 -6.37 16.69 -10.23
N VAL A 26 -6.28 15.64 -9.42
CA VAL A 26 -6.58 14.26 -9.85
C VAL A 26 -8.02 14.18 -10.38
N SER A 27 -8.98 14.79 -9.68
CA SER A 27 -10.39 14.84 -10.10
C SER A 27 -10.56 15.48 -11.48
N LYS A 28 -9.93 16.64 -11.71
CA LYS A 28 -9.99 17.34 -13.01
C LYS A 28 -9.39 16.49 -14.13
N ILE A 29 -8.24 15.85 -13.89
CA ILE A 29 -7.58 14.98 -14.86
C ILE A 29 -8.49 13.81 -15.22
N LEU A 30 -9.05 13.11 -14.21
CA LEU A 30 -9.92 11.97 -14.44
C LEU A 30 -11.20 12.33 -15.18
N LYS A 31 -11.82 13.49 -14.89
CA LYS A 31 -12.98 13.99 -15.65
C LYS A 31 -12.68 14.16 -17.13
N ILE A 32 -11.57 14.83 -17.45
CA ILE A 32 -11.14 15.04 -18.84
C ILE A 32 -10.87 13.69 -19.51
N CYS A 33 -10.18 12.78 -18.85
CA CYS A 33 -9.88 11.46 -19.40
C CYS A 33 -11.14 10.63 -19.63
N ASN A 34 -12.09 10.66 -18.70
CA ASN A 34 -13.35 9.92 -18.82
C ASN A 34 -14.22 10.44 -19.96
N GLU A 35 -14.37 11.75 -20.09
CA GLU A 35 -15.12 12.40 -21.17
C GLU A 35 -14.54 12.06 -22.56
N ASN A 36 -13.22 11.99 -22.65
CA ASN A 36 -12.51 11.71 -23.91
C ASN A 36 -12.13 10.24 -24.09
N LYS A 37 -12.53 9.33 -23.19
CA LYS A 37 -12.22 7.90 -23.20
C LYS A 37 -10.72 7.61 -23.24
N ILE A 38 -9.92 8.44 -22.56
CA ILE A 38 -8.48 8.28 -22.45
C ILE A 38 -8.16 7.29 -21.30
N PRO A 39 -7.48 6.17 -21.56
CA PRO A 39 -7.02 5.25 -20.53
C PRO A 39 -6.07 5.94 -19.54
N VAL A 40 -6.19 5.60 -18.25
CA VAL A 40 -5.38 6.17 -17.18
C VAL A 40 -4.70 5.06 -16.40
N VAL A 41 -3.40 5.24 -16.13
CA VAL A 41 -2.64 4.35 -15.24
C VAL A 41 -2.11 5.18 -14.07
N PRO A 42 -2.60 4.97 -12.84
CA PRO A 42 -2.02 5.56 -11.64
C PRO A 42 -0.62 4.96 -11.37
N PHE A 43 0.32 5.81 -10.97
CA PHE A 43 1.70 5.40 -10.75
C PHE A 43 2.22 5.98 -9.42
N GLY A 44 2.78 5.10 -8.58
CA GLY A 44 3.49 5.48 -7.36
C GLY A 44 5.00 5.33 -7.54
N THR A 45 5.63 4.41 -6.80
CA THR A 45 7.06 4.08 -6.89
C THR A 45 7.42 3.04 -7.96
N GLY A 46 6.43 2.45 -8.62
CA GLY A 46 6.64 1.48 -9.70
C GLY A 46 7.27 0.15 -9.27
N THR A 47 7.16 -0.21 -8.00
CA THR A 47 7.80 -1.42 -7.43
C THR A 47 7.00 -2.71 -7.64
N SER A 48 5.80 -2.63 -8.21
CA SER A 48 4.97 -3.81 -8.52
C SER A 48 5.57 -4.64 -9.64
N LEU A 49 5.47 -5.97 -9.52
CA LEU A 49 5.96 -6.94 -10.50
C LEU A 49 4.87 -7.44 -11.45
N GLU A 50 3.60 -7.10 -11.19
CA GLU A 50 2.44 -7.64 -11.90
C GLU A 50 2.09 -6.88 -13.20
N GLY A 51 2.87 -5.85 -13.54
CA GLY A 51 2.66 -5.06 -14.75
C GLY A 51 1.54 -4.02 -14.67
N ASN A 52 0.87 -3.87 -13.54
CA ASN A 52 -0.21 -2.90 -13.32
C ASN A 52 0.27 -1.43 -13.34
N ALA A 53 1.57 -1.19 -13.19
CA ALA A 53 2.18 0.14 -13.30
C ALA A 53 2.67 0.47 -14.72
N VAL A 54 2.50 -0.45 -15.67
CA VAL A 54 2.92 -0.24 -17.07
C VAL A 54 1.99 0.73 -17.78
N GLY A 55 2.57 1.74 -18.40
CA GLY A 55 1.81 2.75 -19.14
C GLY A 55 1.03 2.19 -20.32
N ASN A 56 0.00 2.91 -20.74
CA ASN A 56 -0.80 2.58 -21.92
C ASN A 56 -0.43 3.53 -23.08
N SER A 57 -0.06 2.98 -24.25
CA SER A 57 0.34 3.77 -25.42
C SER A 57 -0.74 4.73 -25.94
N ASN A 58 -2.01 4.48 -25.62
CA ASN A 58 -3.14 5.32 -25.98
C ASN A 58 -3.68 6.13 -24.78
N GLY A 59 -2.96 6.16 -23.67
CA GLY A 59 -3.41 6.75 -22.43
C GLY A 59 -2.38 7.64 -21.77
N ILE A 60 -2.68 8.05 -20.54
CA ILE A 60 -1.80 8.84 -19.70
C ILE A 60 -1.44 8.10 -18.41
N THR A 61 -0.29 8.46 -17.84
CA THR A 61 0.08 8.06 -16.50
C THR A 61 -0.15 9.23 -15.54
N ILE A 62 -0.82 8.97 -14.42
CA ILE A 62 -0.92 9.91 -13.30
C ILE A 62 0.13 9.51 -12.27
N SER A 63 1.27 10.22 -12.27
CA SER A 63 2.31 10.03 -11.25
C SER A 63 1.93 10.78 -9.98
N LEU A 64 1.80 10.04 -8.88
CA LEU A 64 1.47 10.60 -7.58
C LEU A 64 2.72 11.06 -6.79
N GLU A 65 3.90 11.14 -7.43
CA GLU A 65 5.17 11.45 -6.75
C GLU A 65 5.13 12.74 -5.92
N LYS A 66 4.32 13.72 -6.33
CA LYS A 66 4.14 14.98 -5.59
C LYS A 66 3.12 14.89 -4.44
N MET A 67 2.38 13.80 -4.34
CA MET A 67 1.45 13.52 -3.25
C MET A 67 2.14 12.69 -2.15
N ASN A 68 3.14 13.27 -1.51
CA ASN A 68 4.06 12.60 -0.59
C ASN A 68 4.09 13.21 0.83
N LYS A 69 3.02 13.88 1.23
CA LYS A 69 2.92 14.52 2.55
C LYS A 69 2.33 13.59 3.60
N ILE A 70 2.89 13.61 4.80
CA ILE A 70 2.27 13.07 6.01
C ILE A 70 1.32 14.15 6.53
N LEU A 71 0.01 13.87 6.48
CA LEU A 71 -1.03 14.87 6.74
C LEU A 71 -1.32 15.03 8.23
N SER A 72 -1.35 13.93 8.95
CA SER A 72 -1.53 13.93 10.41
C SER A 72 -0.96 12.66 11.03
N VAL A 73 -0.49 12.78 12.28
CA VAL A 73 -0.10 11.67 13.13
C VAL A 73 -0.76 11.83 14.48
N ASN A 74 -1.46 10.82 14.94
CA ASN A 74 -2.10 10.72 16.25
C ASN A 74 -1.53 9.49 16.96
N ALA A 75 -0.30 9.62 17.48
CA ALA A 75 0.42 8.51 18.10
C ALA A 75 -0.34 7.90 19.28
N GLY A 76 -1.03 8.73 20.09
CA GLY A 76 -1.87 8.27 21.20
C GLY A 76 -3.09 7.45 20.78
N ASP A 77 -3.59 7.64 19.57
CA ASP A 77 -4.71 6.89 18.97
C ASP A 77 -4.23 5.76 18.05
N PHE A 78 -2.92 5.63 17.88
CA PHE A 78 -2.29 4.66 16.97
C PHE A 78 -2.78 4.79 15.52
N ASP A 79 -2.93 6.02 15.02
CA ASP A 79 -3.30 6.26 13.63
C ASP A 79 -2.52 7.41 12.99
N CYS A 80 -2.46 7.39 11.66
CA CYS A 80 -1.95 8.51 10.88
C CYS A 80 -2.65 8.57 9.51
N ARG A 81 -2.62 9.76 8.89
CA ARG A 81 -3.10 9.98 7.53
C ARG A 81 -1.96 10.45 6.65
N VAL A 82 -1.80 9.83 5.50
CA VAL A 82 -0.73 10.11 4.56
C VAL A 82 -1.28 10.24 3.14
N GLN A 83 -0.59 11.00 2.29
CA GLN A 83 -0.80 10.98 0.85
C GLN A 83 -0.23 9.70 0.23
N ALA A 84 -0.75 9.32 -0.92
CA ALA A 84 -0.52 8.00 -1.52
C ALA A 84 0.94 7.68 -1.83
N ASN A 85 1.77 8.68 -2.12
CA ASN A 85 3.18 8.44 -2.47
C ASN A 85 4.15 8.54 -1.30
N VAL A 86 3.68 8.71 -0.07
CA VAL A 86 4.52 8.50 1.12
C VAL A 86 5.00 7.05 1.12
N THR A 87 6.33 6.84 1.24
CA THR A 87 6.88 5.49 1.30
C THR A 87 6.87 4.95 2.73
N ARG A 88 6.93 3.62 2.85
CA ARG A 88 7.04 2.95 4.16
C ARG A 88 8.23 3.47 4.97
N LYS A 89 9.40 3.62 4.32
CA LYS A 89 10.60 4.09 5.00
C LYS A 89 10.46 5.53 5.46
N GLN A 90 9.95 6.40 4.59
CA GLN A 90 9.68 7.80 4.92
C GLN A 90 8.75 7.93 6.10
N LEU A 91 7.65 7.15 6.13
CA LEU A 91 6.71 7.17 7.25
C LEU A 91 7.36 6.68 8.55
N ASN A 92 8.06 5.55 8.53
CA ASN A 92 8.68 5.00 9.74
C ASN A 92 9.86 5.86 10.26
N GLU A 93 10.57 6.56 9.39
CA GLU A 93 11.57 7.54 9.83
C GLU A 93 10.90 8.75 10.50
N TYR A 94 9.78 9.22 9.97
CA TYR A 94 9.02 10.30 10.58
C TYR A 94 8.45 9.91 11.96
N LEU A 95 7.98 8.66 12.12
CA LEU A 95 7.38 8.15 13.37
C LEU A 95 8.42 7.72 14.42
N ARG A 96 9.69 7.82 14.14
CA ARG A 96 10.76 7.23 14.93
C ARG A 96 10.72 7.61 16.41
N GLU A 97 10.40 8.86 16.72
CA GLU A 97 10.39 9.38 18.09
C GLU A 97 9.00 9.28 18.77
N ASP A 98 7.98 8.83 18.03
CA ASP A 98 6.60 8.78 18.51
C ASP A 98 6.25 7.46 19.23
N GLY A 99 7.18 6.50 19.29
CA GLY A 99 6.96 5.21 19.94
C GLY A 99 6.02 4.26 19.17
N VAL A 100 5.70 4.61 17.92
CA VAL A 100 4.82 3.85 17.03
C VAL A 100 5.47 3.62 15.68
N PHE A 101 4.98 2.63 14.93
CA PHE A 101 5.48 2.36 13.60
C PHE A 101 4.39 1.78 12.68
N PHE A 102 4.60 1.90 11.39
CA PHE A 102 3.80 1.25 10.36
C PHE A 102 4.38 -0.15 10.07
N PRO A 103 3.60 -1.25 10.32
CA PRO A 103 4.17 -2.57 10.42
C PRO A 103 4.25 -3.36 9.11
N ILE A 104 3.63 -2.92 8.01
CA ILE A 104 3.66 -3.68 6.76
C ILE A 104 4.99 -3.46 6.04
N ASP A 105 5.73 -4.54 5.79
CA ASP A 105 7.12 -4.52 5.34
C ASP A 105 7.35 -5.31 4.03
N PRO A 106 6.79 -4.88 2.89
CA PRO A 106 7.12 -5.49 1.62
C PRO A 106 8.62 -5.34 1.34
N GLY A 107 9.19 -6.23 0.52
CA GLY A 107 10.62 -6.23 0.23
C GLY A 107 11.16 -4.93 -0.38
N ALA A 108 10.33 -4.21 -1.13
CA ALA A 108 10.67 -2.92 -1.72
C ALA A 108 10.24 -1.74 -0.84
N ASP A 109 10.88 -0.58 -1.03
CA ASP A 109 10.40 0.69 -0.45
C ASP A 109 9.27 1.24 -1.30
N ALA A 110 8.08 0.69 -1.08
CA ALA A 110 6.88 0.99 -1.87
C ALA A 110 6.11 2.18 -1.30
N ALA A 111 5.40 2.88 -2.19
CA ALA A 111 4.44 3.91 -1.84
C ALA A 111 3.20 3.30 -1.17
N ILE A 112 2.70 3.91 -0.11
CA ILE A 112 1.58 3.40 0.70
C ILE A 112 0.30 3.27 -0.13
N GLY A 113 0.02 4.20 -1.05
CA GLY A 113 -1.11 4.09 -1.97
C GLY A 113 -0.96 2.91 -2.94
N GLY A 114 0.26 2.66 -3.43
CA GLY A 114 0.57 1.46 -4.23
C GLY A 114 0.39 0.18 -3.41
N MET A 115 0.88 0.16 -2.17
CA MET A 115 0.66 -0.96 -1.26
C MET A 115 -0.82 -1.23 -0.98
N ALA A 116 -1.62 -0.17 -0.83
CA ALA A 116 -3.07 -0.28 -0.70
C ALA A 116 -3.70 -0.87 -1.96
N SER A 117 -3.31 -0.37 -3.14
CA SER A 117 -3.83 -0.82 -4.43
C SER A 117 -3.55 -2.30 -4.72
N THR A 118 -2.41 -2.82 -4.29
CA THR A 118 -2.03 -4.23 -4.49
C THR A 118 -2.37 -5.13 -3.31
N SER A 119 -2.99 -4.58 -2.24
CA SER A 119 -3.21 -5.32 -0.98
C SER A 119 -1.93 -5.96 -0.43
N ALA A 120 -0.84 -5.17 -0.43
CA ALA A 120 0.49 -5.66 -0.08
C ALA A 120 0.54 -6.30 1.32
N SER A 121 1.45 -7.22 1.47
CA SER A 121 1.83 -7.82 2.75
C SER A 121 3.35 -7.79 2.90
N GLY A 122 3.84 -8.31 4.01
CA GLY A 122 5.26 -8.45 4.27
C GLY A 122 5.55 -9.60 5.23
N THR A 123 6.79 -9.73 5.62
CA THR A 123 7.25 -10.85 6.47
C THR A 123 6.65 -10.82 7.88
N MET A 124 6.23 -9.64 8.35
CA MET A 124 5.56 -9.48 9.65
C MET A 124 4.04 -9.70 9.60
N ALA A 125 3.50 -10.22 8.49
CA ALA A 125 2.06 -10.45 8.34
C ALA A 125 1.47 -11.43 9.36
N VAL A 126 2.28 -12.34 9.91
CA VAL A 126 1.86 -13.28 10.95
C VAL A 126 1.28 -12.56 12.17
N LYS A 127 1.92 -11.46 12.60
CA LYS A 127 1.48 -10.67 13.74
C LYS A 127 0.57 -9.51 13.36
N TYR A 128 0.94 -8.78 12.33
CA TYR A 128 0.33 -7.48 12.03
C TYR A 128 -0.67 -7.53 10.86
N GLY A 129 -0.77 -8.67 10.18
CA GLY A 129 -1.66 -8.83 9.02
C GLY A 129 -1.11 -8.16 7.76
N THR A 130 -2.02 -7.71 6.91
CA THR A 130 -1.74 -7.11 5.60
C THR A 130 -2.25 -5.67 5.55
N MET A 131 -2.13 -5.01 4.40
CA MET A 131 -2.73 -3.69 4.17
C MET A 131 -4.23 -3.65 4.51
N ARG A 132 -4.97 -4.76 4.30
CA ARG A 132 -6.39 -4.87 4.69
C ARG A 132 -6.62 -4.71 6.19
N THR A 133 -5.65 -5.10 7.01
CA THR A 133 -5.74 -5.03 8.48
C THR A 133 -5.44 -3.61 8.99
N VAL A 134 -4.49 -2.93 8.36
CA VAL A 134 -3.95 -1.65 8.86
C VAL A 134 -4.58 -0.42 8.22
N ILE A 135 -5.26 -0.55 7.08
CA ILE A 135 -5.98 0.58 6.48
C ILE A 135 -7.36 0.69 7.13
N SER A 136 -7.67 1.88 7.66
CA SER A 136 -8.98 2.20 8.24
C SER A 136 -9.83 3.08 7.32
N GLY A 137 -9.24 3.74 6.33
CA GLY A 137 -9.96 4.57 5.38
C GLY A 137 -9.09 5.03 4.22
N LEU A 138 -9.75 5.47 3.16
CA LEU A 138 -9.12 5.94 1.93
C LEU A 138 -9.81 7.20 1.42
N THR A 139 -9.04 8.12 0.83
CA THR A 139 -9.57 9.08 -0.14
C THR A 139 -9.29 8.51 -1.53
N VAL A 140 -10.33 8.39 -2.33
CA VAL A 140 -10.26 7.84 -3.69
C VAL A 140 -10.93 8.78 -4.66
N VAL A 141 -10.30 9.01 -5.79
CA VAL A 141 -10.92 9.72 -6.91
C VAL A 141 -11.42 8.69 -7.92
N LEU A 142 -12.74 8.67 -8.13
CA LEU A 142 -13.40 7.76 -9.06
C LEU A 142 -13.13 8.17 -10.52
N PRO A 143 -13.33 7.26 -11.50
CA PRO A 143 -13.21 7.61 -12.92
C PRO A 143 -14.10 8.76 -13.36
N SER A 144 -15.23 8.98 -12.69
CA SER A 144 -16.11 10.16 -12.88
C SER A 144 -15.48 11.48 -12.44
N GLY A 145 -14.36 11.42 -11.72
CA GLY A 145 -13.74 12.56 -11.05
C GLY A 145 -14.37 12.90 -9.69
N GLU A 146 -15.34 12.12 -9.23
CA GLU A 146 -15.87 12.27 -7.87
C GLU A 146 -14.83 11.87 -6.84
N ILE A 147 -14.65 12.71 -5.82
CA ILE A 147 -13.76 12.42 -4.68
C ILE A 147 -14.61 11.79 -3.58
N ILE A 148 -14.32 10.58 -3.21
CA ILE A 148 -14.99 9.88 -2.13
C ILE A 148 -14.04 9.64 -0.96
N ASN A 149 -14.61 9.61 0.24
CA ASN A 149 -13.90 9.28 1.46
C ASN A 149 -14.58 8.07 2.10
N THR A 150 -13.80 7.01 2.35
CA THR A 150 -14.29 5.78 2.96
C THR A 150 -13.92 5.69 4.44
N ASP A 151 -13.45 6.81 5.03
CA ASP A 151 -12.82 6.86 6.33
C ASP A 151 -13.69 6.38 7.48
N SER A 152 -13.05 5.56 8.31
CA SER A 152 -13.44 5.39 9.69
C SER A 152 -12.16 5.35 10.54
N ARG A 153 -11.92 6.35 11.37
CA ARG A 153 -10.83 6.29 12.37
C ARG A 153 -11.11 5.25 13.44
N THR A 154 -12.36 4.84 13.58
CA THR A 154 -12.75 3.86 14.59
C THR A 154 -12.28 2.45 14.22
N LYS A 155 -11.86 1.69 15.23
CA LYS A 155 -11.43 0.30 15.04
C LYS A 155 -12.57 -0.61 14.58
N LYS A 156 -13.82 -0.26 14.92
CA LYS A 156 -15.03 -1.02 14.61
C LYS A 156 -16.11 -0.10 14.06
N SER A 157 -16.71 -0.50 12.96
CA SER A 157 -17.93 0.09 12.43
C SER A 157 -18.88 -1.04 12.01
N SER A 158 -20.16 -0.89 12.29
CA SER A 158 -21.24 -1.78 11.81
C SER A 158 -22.14 -1.09 10.78
N ALA A 159 -21.76 0.12 10.33
CA ALA A 159 -22.56 0.92 9.42
C ALA A 159 -22.16 0.67 7.96
N GLY A 160 -23.11 0.27 7.13
CA GLY A 160 -23.00 0.19 5.69
C GLY A 160 -22.02 -0.84 5.15
N TYR A 161 -21.72 -0.71 3.88
CA TYR A 161 -20.71 -1.54 3.20
C TYR A 161 -19.30 -1.11 3.55
N ASN A 162 -18.36 -2.05 3.59
CA ASN A 162 -16.95 -1.76 3.77
C ASN A 162 -16.31 -1.38 2.44
N LEU A 163 -16.48 -0.12 2.04
CA LEU A 163 -15.91 0.40 0.81
C LEU A 163 -14.38 0.46 0.86
N THR A 164 -13.79 0.68 2.02
CA THR A 164 -12.33 0.66 2.18
C THR A 164 -11.75 -0.65 1.66
N ASN A 165 -12.30 -1.78 2.08
CA ASN A 165 -11.85 -3.10 1.63
C ASN A 165 -12.16 -3.39 0.15
N LEU A 166 -13.11 -2.71 -0.46
CA LEU A 166 -13.39 -2.81 -1.89
C LEU A 166 -12.23 -2.22 -2.73
N PHE A 167 -11.68 -1.08 -2.31
CA PHE A 167 -10.60 -0.41 -3.02
C PHE A 167 -9.22 -1.01 -2.73
N ILE A 168 -9.03 -1.68 -1.59
CA ILE A 168 -7.78 -2.37 -1.27
C ILE A 168 -7.64 -3.60 -2.18
N GLY A 169 -6.58 -3.63 -2.98
CA GLY A 169 -6.35 -4.69 -3.97
C GLY A 169 -7.09 -4.46 -5.30
N SER A 170 -7.59 -3.25 -5.55
CA SER A 170 -8.26 -2.89 -6.80
C SER A 170 -7.31 -2.62 -7.96
N GLU A 171 -6.02 -2.46 -7.70
CA GLU A 171 -4.95 -2.21 -8.68
C GLU A 171 -5.25 -1.06 -9.66
N GLY A 172 -5.91 0.00 -9.16
CA GLY A 172 -6.29 1.17 -9.94
C GLY A 172 -7.55 1.00 -10.81
N THR A 173 -8.19 -0.17 -10.81
CA THR A 173 -9.35 -0.46 -11.67
C THR A 173 -10.62 0.27 -11.24
N LEU A 174 -10.75 0.63 -9.97
CA LEU A 174 -11.94 1.28 -9.40
C LEU A 174 -11.76 2.79 -9.20
N GLY A 175 -10.54 3.29 -9.18
CA GLY A 175 -10.21 4.69 -8.96
C GLY A 175 -8.77 4.90 -8.53
N VAL A 176 -8.39 6.16 -8.35
CA VAL A 176 -7.06 6.56 -7.91
C VAL A 176 -7.09 6.81 -6.40
N ILE A 177 -6.35 6.00 -5.64
CA ILE A 177 -6.15 6.23 -4.21
C ILE A 177 -5.18 7.39 -4.03
N THR A 178 -5.61 8.44 -3.33
CA THR A 178 -4.83 9.67 -3.15
C THR A 178 -4.39 9.89 -1.71
N GLU A 179 -5.15 9.38 -0.74
CA GLU A 179 -4.78 9.42 0.68
C GLU A 179 -5.17 8.13 1.38
N VAL A 180 -4.41 7.79 2.42
CA VAL A 180 -4.61 6.57 3.19
C VAL A 180 -4.61 6.90 4.68
N GLN A 181 -5.68 6.49 5.38
CA GLN A 181 -5.75 6.47 6.84
C GLN A 181 -5.24 5.13 7.34
N LEU A 182 -4.18 5.16 8.14
CA LEU A 182 -3.45 3.98 8.60
C LEU A 182 -3.61 3.78 10.11
N ARG A 183 -3.58 2.52 10.51
CA ARG A 183 -3.35 2.12 11.91
C ARG A 183 -1.88 1.84 12.11
N LEU A 184 -1.36 2.35 13.21
CA LEU A 184 0.01 2.15 13.64
C LEU A 184 0.08 1.09 14.75
N SER A 185 1.25 0.56 14.97
CA SER A 185 1.52 -0.38 16.06
C SER A 185 2.55 0.21 17.00
N PRO A 186 2.48 -0.08 18.32
CA PRO A 186 3.52 0.32 19.25
C PRO A 186 4.84 -0.38 18.92
N ILE A 187 5.95 0.32 19.10
CA ILE A 187 7.29 -0.28 19.03
C ILE A 187 7.43 -1.23 20.21
N PRO A 188 7.78 -2.52 20.01
CA PRO A 188 7.97 -3.46 21.11
C PRO A 188 9.18 -3.08 21.96
N GLU A 189 9.08 -3.25 23.27
CA GLU A 189 10.18 -2.95 24.22
C GLU A 189 11.41 -3.82 23.96
N SER A 190 11.21 -5.06 23.50
CA SER A 190 12.30 -5.98 23.19
C SER A 190 11.95 -6.85 21.98
N ILE A 191 12.97 -7.18 21.21
CA ILE A 191 12.86 -8.09 20.06
C ILE A 191 13.90 -9.17 20.23
N MET A 192 13.49 -10.44 20.12
CA MET A 192 14.38 -11.59 20.04
C MET A 192 14.26 -12.25 18.67
N SER A 193 15.36 -12.76 18.18
CA SER A 193 15.40 -13.57 16.96
C SER A 193 16.19 -14.85 17.19
N ALA A 194 15.80 -15.92 16.50
CA ALA A 194 16.49 -17.19 16.53
C ALA A 194 16.55 -17.78 15.12
N VAL A 195 17.62 -18.53 14.86
CA VAL A 195 17.75 -19.41 13.69
C VAL A 195 17.80 -20.84 14.22
N CYS A 196 16.89 -21.67 13.75
CA CYS A 196 16.78 -23.07 14.14
C CYS A 196 17.07 -23.97 12.94
N TYR A 197 17.85 -25.02 13.14
CA TYR A 197 18.14 -26.02 12.12
C TYR A 197 17.30 -27.27 12.39
N PHE A 198 16.71 -27.82 11.34
CA PHE A 198 15.87 -29.00 11.40
C PHE A 198 16.43 -30.11 10.52
N PRO A 199 16.23 -31.39 10.89
CA PRO A 199 16.73 -32.53 10.09
C PRO A 199 15.94 -32.70 8.78
N ASP A 200 14.68 -32.22 8.73
CA ASP A 200 13.78 -32.33 7.58
C ASP A 200 12.74 -31.20 7.58
N LEU A 201 12.03 -31.09 6.48
CA LEU A 201 11.01 -30.10 6.24
C LEU A 201 9.80 -30.26 7.19
N ASP A 202 9.40 -31.51 7.43
CA ASP A 202 8.21 -31.82 8.25
C ASP A 202 8.39 -31.33 9.68
N SER A 203 9.58 -31.52 10.26
CA SER A 203 9.94 -31.04 11.59
C SER A 203 9.89 -29.51 11.67
N ALA A 204 10.37 -28.81 10.63
CA ALA A 204 10.34 -27.35 10.57
C ALA A 204 8.88 -26.82 10.49
N VAL A 205 8.06 -27.42 9.62
CA VAL A 205 6.65 -27.04 9.45
C VAL A 205 5.86 -27.33 10.72
N LEU A 206 6.05 -28.50 11.35
CA LEU A 206 5.37 -28.85 12.59
C LEU A 206 5.71 -27.86 13.70
N THR A 207 6.98 -27.49 13.84
CA THR A 207 7.40 -26.49 14.83
C THR A 207 6.71 -25.14 14.58
N ALA A 208 6.64 -24.68 13.34
CA ALA A 208 5.95 -23.44 13.00
C ALA A 208 4.45 -23.51 13.36
N GLN A 209 3.80 -24.64 13.10
CA GLN A 209 2.39 -24.86 13.48
C GLN A 209 2.21 -24.83 15.01
N GLU A 210 3.07 -25.49 15.77
CA GLU A 210 3.01 -25.50 17.23
C GLU A 210 3.21 -24.12 17.83
N VAL A 211 4.17 -23.35 17.32
CA VAL A 211 4.40 -21.94 17.73
C VAL A 211 3.12 -21.13 17.62
N ILE A 212 2.40 -21.26 16.51
CA ILE A 212 1.14 -20.56 16.28
C ILE A 212 0.02 -21.10 17.18
N GLN A 213 -0.09 -22.43 17.31
CA GLN A 213 -1.13 -23.09 18.12
C GLN A 213 -1.00 -22.78 19.62
N TYR A 214 0.22 -22.65 20.13
CA TYR A 214 0.47 -22.22 21.50
C TYR A 214 0.26 -20.73 21.74
N GLY A 215 -0.08 -19.96 20.71
CA GLY A 215 -0.32 -18.53 20.83
C GLY A 215 0.94 -17.71 21.13
N ILE A 216 2.12 -18.23 20.79
CA ILE A 216 3.38 -17.51 20.98
C ILE A 216 3.34 -16.26 20.08
N PRO A 217 3.60 -15.06 20.64
CA PRO A 217 3.45 -13.79 19.90
C PRO A 217 4.60 -13.58 18.90
N ILE A 218 4.72 -14.48 17.93
CA ILE A 218 5.73 -14.38 16.89
C ILE A 218 5.38 -13.30 15.90
N ALA A 219 6.33 -12.41 15.59
CA ALA A 219 6.12 -11.34 14.66
C ALA A 219 6.43 -11.76 13.22
N ARG A 220 7.42 -12.62 13.05
CA ARG A 220 7.93 -13.09 11.76
C ARG A 220 8.40 -14.52 11.90
N ILE A 221 8.04 -15.37 10.97
CA ILE A 221 8.52 -16.74 10.86
C ILE A 221 8.73 -17.06 9.38
N GLU A 222 9.94 -17.45 9.03
CA GLU A 222 10.33 -17.74 7.66
C GLU A 222 11.22 -18.97 7.64
N MET A 223 11.10 -19.73 6.57
CA MET A 223 11.96 -20.87 6.26
C MET A 223 12.86 -20.48 5.08
N LEU A 224 14.15 -20.76 5.21
CA LEU A 224 15.19 -20.50 4.22
C LEU A 224 15.75 -21.81 3.66
#